data_36d7ae726ea76d90c04f82783ff42153
#
_entry.id   36d7ae726ea76d90c04f82783ff42153
#
_cell.length_a   1.000
_cell.length_b   1.000
_cell.length_c   1.000
_cell.angle_alpha   90.00
_cell.angle_beta   90.00
_cell.angle_gamma   90.00
#
_symmetry.space_group_name_H-M   'P 1'
#
loop_
_entity.id
_entity.type
_entity.pdbx_description
1 polymer ?
#
loop_
_entity_poly.entity_id
_entity_poly.type
_entity_poly.pdbx_seq_one_letter_code
_entity_poly.pdbx_strand_id
1 'polypeptide(L)'
;MTDKQKSKITLMTEGNIFKILLFFSIPLILGNFLQQMYSTVDSIIVGNYVGSQALAAVSSTSMIVTVIISGCQGIAVGAGVVIAQCLGAKNRRNVFSAVHTSLAFSLVLGVVLTVLCALLTRPMVESMNTPKDILDDSVTYLFIYSFGLIFTIFYNMIAGILNASGNSKRSLLYLAYASVINVVLDLLFIVVFDMGVAGAAIATNISQLLACIFSLHYVMITKNECRVYLKAILFHKQMLVRILRMGIPAGMQNTVICFSNVLIQSSVNVFGYETIAGYGIYLKIDGFDILPLLSISLAMATFVGQNYGAGCIERVKKGVICGLIIGVIYTAGIGIIMLVFHNPILSLFTSDREAIHYAYLAMLYFCPFYGLLGFTQVFAGAIRGAGKSLVPMVVLLFSFCIFRIFWILFALPVLNNFEGVLLVYPVSWAVSAVLMTLCYINLMKKLLRTA
;
A
#
# COMPACT_ATOMS: atom_id res chain seq x y z
N MET A 1 29.23 6.88 32.56
CA MET A 1 27.88 7.13 31.94
C MET A 1 27.39 5.85 31.28
N THR A 2 26.32 5.35 31.78
CA THR A 2 25.84 3.97 31.70
C THR A 2 25.38 3.53 30.29
N ASP A 3 25.81 2.35 29.92
CA ASP A 3 25.57 1.50 28.74
C ASP A 3 24.12 1.08 28.55
N LYS A 4 23.14 2.00 28.69
CA LYS A 4 21.69 1.72 28.78
C LYS A 4 20.87 2.03 27.52
N GLN A 5 21.48 2.26 26.35
CA GLN A 5 20.71 2.39 25.11
C GLN A 5 21.26 1.55 23.95
N LYS A 6 21.44 0.24 24.19
CA LYS A 6 21.32 -0.70 23.08
C LYS A 6 19.86 -0.66 22.62
N SER A 7 19.57 -0.08 21.46
CA SER A 7 18.26 -0.20 20.83
C SER A 7 18.05 -1.67 20.47
N LYS A 8 17.55 -2.46 21.44
CA LYS A 8 17.16 -3.84 21.19
C LYS A 8 16.10 -3.84 20.09
N ILE A 9 16.34 -4.59 19.03
CA ILE A 9 15.27 -4.98 18.11
C ILE A 9 14.18 -5.59 18.99
N THR A 10 12.99 -5.00 18.95
CA THR A 10 11.83 -5.55 19.66
C THR A 10 11.25 -6.64 18.76
N LEU A 11 11.87 -7.84 18.80
CA LEU A 11 11.35 -8.98 18.06
C LEU A 11 9.94 -9.31 18.56
N MET A 12 9.04 -9.59 17.64
CA MET A 12 7.64 -9.94 17.93
C MET A 12 7.50 -11.41 18.37
N THR A 13 8.63 -12.08 18.66
CA THR A 13 8.69 -13.49 19.07
C THR A 13 8.39 -13.70 20.55
N GLU A 14 8.35 -12.63 21.36
CA GLU A 14 8.10 -12.67 22.79
C GLU A 14 6.98 -11.69 23.18
N GLY A 15 6.39 -11.83 24.36
CA GLY A 15 5.38 -10.92 24.91
C GLY A 15 3.95 -11.19 24.43
N ASN A 16 3.00 -10.29 24.78
CA ASN A 16 1.59 -10.41 24.46
C ASN A 16 1.32 -10.13 22.98
N ILE A 17 0.78 -11.10 22.27
CA ILE A 17 0.57 -11.07 20.82
C ILE A 17 -0.36 -9.93 20.40
N PHE A 18 -1.51 -9.77 21.09
CA PHE A 18 -2.50 -8.75 20.77
C PHE A 18 -1.91 -7.34 20.88
N LYS A 19 -1.23 -7.05 22.00
CA LYS A 19 -0.57 -5.75 22.20
C LYS A 19 0.49 -5.48 21.14
N ILE A 20 1.31 -6.48 20.81
CA ILE A 20 2.37 -6.34 19.80
C ILE A 20 1.79 -6.01 18.43
N LEU A 21 0.78 -6.77 17.98
CA LEU A 21 0.14 -6.54 16.68
C LEU A 21 -0.53 -5.16 16.65
N LEU A 22 -1.28 -4.80 17.70
CA LEU A 22 -1.98 -3.52 17.76
C LEU A 22 -1.00 -2.34 17.73
N PHE A 23 -0.01 -2.32 18.65
CA PHE A 23 0.97 -1.22 18.72
C PHE A 23 1.88 -1.13 17.51
N PHE A 24 2.08 -2.22 16.78
CA PHE A 24 2.84 -2.20 15.54
C PHE A 24 1.98 -1.72 14.35
N SER A 25 0.69 -2.07 14.31
CA SER A 25 -0.22 -1.67 13.24
C SER A 25 -0.57 -0.19 13.31
N ILE A 26 -0.76 0.40 14.50
CA ILE A 26 -1.14 1.81 14.65
C ILE A 26 -0.18 2.77 13.89
N PRO A 27 1.15 2.70 14.02
CA PRO A 27 2.03 3.57 13.25
C PRO A 27 1.94 3.35 11.73
N LEU A 28 1.69 2.12 11.28
CA LEU A 28 1.49 1.83 9.86
C LEU A 28 0.19 2.44 9.33
N ILE A 29 -0.89 2.34 10.09
CA ILE A 29 -2.18 2.96 9.78
C ILE A 29 -2.03 4.48 9.69
N LEU A 30 -1.44 5.09 10.72
CA LEU A 30 -1.20 6.54 10.73
C LEU A 30 -0.28 6.98 9.58
N GLY A 31 0.70 6.17 9.20
CA GLY A 31 1.57 6.44 8.05
C GLY A 31 0.79 6.48 6.73
N ASN A 32 -0.09 5.50 6.51
CA ASN A 32 -0.93 5.47 5.31
C ASN A 32 -1.93 6.63 5.28
N PHE A 33 -2.52 7.02 6.41
CA PHE A 33 -3.37 8.22 6.49
C PHE A 33 -2.59 9.50 6.21
N LEU A 34 -1.41 9.67 6.78
CA LEU A 34 -0.56 10.82 6.48
C LEU A 34 -0.21 10.91 5.00
N GLN A 35 0.11 9.77 4.38
CA GLN A 35 0.39 9.70 2.94
C GLN A 35 -0.83 10.10 2.11
N GLN A 36 -2.02 9.67 2.48
CA GLN A 36 -3.26 10.06 1.82
C GLN A 36 -3.56 11.55 2.02
N MET A 37 -3.36 12.06 3.24
CA MET A 37 -3.61 13.47 3.56
C MET A 37 -2.67 14.40 2.79
N TYR A 38 -1.35 14.13 2.76
CA TYR A 38 -0.46 15.03 2.03
C TYR A 38 -0.75 15.03 0.53
N SER A 39 -1.10 13.91 -0.07
CA SER A 39 -1.50 13.84 -1.48
C SER A 39 -2.79 14.64 -1.77
N THR A 40 -3.71 14.65 -0.79
CA THR A 40 -4.93 15.48 -0.88
C THR A 40 -4.60 16.97 -0.75
N VAL A 41 -3.73 17.34 0.19
CA VAL A 41 -3.31 18.75 0.39
C VAL A 41 -2.55 19.28 -0.84
N ASP A 42 -1.65 18.48 -1.41
CA ASP A 42 -0.96 18.82 -2.67
C ASP A 42 -1.96 19.09 -3.80
N SER A 43 -2.97 18.23 -3.97
CA SER A 43 -4.04 18.44 -4.96
C SER A 43 -4.87 19.72 -4.69
N ILE A 44 -5.13 20.05 -3.42
CA ILE A 44 -5.83 21.28 -3.03
C ILE A 44 -5.00 22.52 -3.35
N ILE A 45 -3.69 22.48 -3.07
CA ILE A 45 -2.78 23.60 -3.35
C ILE A 45 -2.69 23.81 -4.87
N VAL A 46 -2.45 22.77 -5.64
CA VAL A 46 -2.41 22.84 -7.11
C VAL A 46 -3.73 23.39 -7.68
N GLY A 47 -4.86 22.82 -7.24
CA GLY A 47 -6.19 23.22 -7.74
C GLY A 47 -6.55 24.69 -7.44
N ASN A 48 -6.23 25.18 -6.24
CA ASN A 48 -6.59 26.54 -5.83
C ASN A 48 -5.64 27.63 -6.35
N TYR A 49 -4.35 27.34 -6.47
CA TYR A 49 -3.35 28.35 -6.80
C TYR A 49 -2.86 28.29 -8.25
N VAL A 50 -2.87 27.10 -8.88
CA VAL A 50 -2.48 26.96 -10.30
C VAL A 50 -3.71 26.88 -11.21
N GLY A 51 -4.77 26.19 -10.75
CA GLY A 51 -6.05 26.11 -11.45
C GLY A 51 -6.49 24.69 -11.80
N SER A 52 -7.69 24.57 -12.35
CA SER A 52 -8.34 23.28 -12.63
C SER A 52 -7.63 22.47 -13.71
N GLN A 53 -7.01 23.12 -14.70
CA GLN A 53 -6.23 22.44 -15.75
C GLN A 53 -5.00 21.77 -15.17
N ALA A 54 -4.23 22.46 -14.31
CA ALA A 54 -3.09 21.91 -13.61
C ALA A 54 -3.47 20.73 -12.69
N LEU A 55 -4.59 20.85 -11.97
CA LEU A 55 -5.10 19.75 -11.14
C LEU A 55 -5.48 18.55 -12.00
N ALA A 56 -6.09 18.76 -13.16
CA ALA A 56 -6.41 17.68 -14.12
C ALA A 56 -5.14 17.02 -14.65
N ALA A 57 -4.08 17.79 -14.95
CA ALA A 57 -2.79 17.29 -15.40
C ALA A 57 -2.12 16.41 -14.35
N VAL A 58 -2.04 16.86 -13.09
CA VAL A 58 -1.49 16.09 -11.96
C VAL A 58 -2.32 14.84 -11.71
N SER A 59 -3.66 14.95 -11.74
CA SER A 59 -4.57 13.82 -11.50
C SER A 59 -4.46 12.74 -12.58
N SER A 60 -4.34 13.13 -13.86
CA SER A 60 -4.19 12.17 -14.96
C SER A 60 -2.91 11.34 -14.84
N THR A 61 -1.80 11.97 -14.42
CA THR A 61 -0.52 11.28 -14.25
C THR A 61 -0.44 10.44 -12.97
N SER A 62 -1.28 10.73 -11.97
CA SER A 62 -1.30 10.02 -10.68
C SER A 62 -1.53 8.51 -10.83
N MET A 63 -2.29 8.08 -11.85
CA MET A 63 -2.52 6.66 -12.11
C MET A 63 -1.24 5.95 -12.53
N ILE A 64 -0.43 6.55 -13.41
CA ILE A 64 0.87 6.00 -13.85
C ILE A 64 1.80 5.87 -12.63
N VAL A 65 1.90 6.95 -11.87
CA VAL A 65 2.73 7.01 -10.65
C VAL A 65 2.30 5.92 -9.65
N THR A 66 1.00 5.78 -9.42
CA THR A 66 0.45 4.77 -8.48
C THR A 66 0.81 3.35 -8.92
N VAL A 67 0.69 3.01 -10.19
CA VAL A 67 1.05 1.67 -10.71
C VAL A 67 2.54 1.38 -10.50
N ILE A 68 3.42 2.34 -10.83
CA ILE A 68 4.87 2.19 -10.66
C ILE A 68 5.23 2.00 -9.17
N ILE A 69 4.73 2.89 -8.31
CA ILE A 69 5.03 2.85 -6.87
C ILE A 69 4.46 1.59 -6.21
N SER A 70 3.24 1.18 -6.56
CA SER A 70 2.61 -0.04 -6.01
C SER A 70 3.42 -1.30 -6.32
N GLY A 71 3.96 -1.40 -7.54
CA GLY A 71 4.87 -2.49 -7.92
C GLY A 71 6.14 -2.50 -7.06
N CYS A 72 6.75 -1.34 -6.87
CA CYS A 72 7.97 -1.18 -6.06
C CYS A 72 7.72 -1.44 -4.56
N GLN A 73 6.57 -0.99 -4.03
CA GLN A 73 6.17 -1.30 -2.66
C GLN A 73 6.03 -2.80 -2.42
N GLY A 74 5.51 -3.55 -3.38
CA GLY A 74 5.46 -5.01 -3.29
C GLY A 74 6.85 -5.65 -3.12
N ILE A 75 7.87 -5.12 -3.81
CA ILE A 75 9.25 -5.58 -3.66
C ILE A 75 9.80 -5.23 -2.27
N ALA A 76 9.52 -4.03 -1.76
CA ALA A 76 9.91 -3.62 -0.41
C ALA A 76 9.24 -4.51 0.67
N VAL A 77 7.97 -4.87 0.50
CA VAL A 77 7.26 -5.84 1.36
C VAL A 77 7.91 -7.21 1.29
N GLY A 78 8.27 -7.69 0.10
CA GLY A 78 8.97 -8.96 -0.09
C GLY A 78 10.33 -8.99 0.60
N ALA A 79 11.12 -7.94 0.47
CA ALA A 79 12.39 -7.77 1.18
C ALA A 79 12.18 -7.77 2.70
N GLY A 80 11.16 -7.01 3.18
CA GLY A 80 10.78 -6.98 4.59
C GLY A 80 10.46 -8.37 5.16
N VAL A 81 9.72 -9.20 4.42
CA VAL A 81 9.41 -10.58 4.84
C VAL A 81 10.68 -11.43 4.94
N VAL A 82 11.58 -11.37 3.94
CA VAL A 82 12.84 -12.13 3.96
C VAL A 82 13.71 -11.71 5.16
N ILE A 83 13.81 -10.40 5.41
CA ILE A 83 14.57 -9.85 6.55
C ILE A 83 13.93 -10.26 7.87
N ALA A 84 12.58 -10.18 7.99
CA ALA A 84 11.84 -10.61 9.18
C ALA A 84 12.07 -12.08 9.51
N GLN A 85 12.06 -12.97 8.51
CA GLN A 85 12.39 -14.39 8.66
C GLN A 85 13.84 -14.60 9.13
N CYS A 86 14.80 -13.90 8.55
CA CYS A 86 16.21 -14.00 8.93
C CYS A 86 16.44 -13.46 10.36
N LEU A 87 15.75 -12.41 10.77
CA LEU A 87 15.77 -11.87 12.13
C LEU A 87 15.20 -12.84 13.15
N GLY A 88 14.04 -13.44 12.82
CA GLY A 88 13.43 -14.49 13.64
C GLY A 88 14.36 -15.69 13.83
N ALA A 89 15.02 -16.13 12.78
CA ALA A 89 16.01 -17.20 12.79
C ALA A 89 17.33 -16.83 13.51
N LYS A 90 17.47 -15.57 13.98
CA LYS A 90 18.68 -15.02 14.62
C LYS A 90 19.95 -15.19 13.75
N ASN A 91 19.79 -15.28 12.42
CA ASN A 91 20.88 -15.46 11.47
C ASN A 91 21.42 -14.11 11.00
N ARG A 92 22.36 -13.53 11.74
CA ARG A 92 22.95 -12.21 11.48
C ARG A 92 23.57 -12.06 10.08
N ARG A 93 24.22 -13.14 9.58
CA ARG A 93 24.83 -13.11 8.25
C ARG A 93 23.79 -12.96 7.15
N ASN A 94 22.69 -13.69 7.25
CA ASN A 94 21.60 -13.59 6.29
C ASN A 94 20.83 -12.28 6.41
N VAL A 95 20.64 -11.72 7.62
CA VAL A 95 20.08 -10.38 7.82
C VAL A 95 20.95 -9.34 7.12
N PHE A 96 22.26 -9.36 7.38
CA PHE A 96 23.21 -8.46 6.73
C PHE A 96 23.14 -8.55 5.20
N SER A 97 23.23 -9.74 4.65
CA SER A 97 23.16 -9.96 3.19
C SER A 97 21.80 -9.52 2.62
N ALA A 98 20.68 -9.80 3.29
CA ALA A 98 19.35 -9.41 2.83
C ALA A 98 19.16 -7.90 2.83
N VAL A 99 19.56 -7.20 3.90
CA VAL A 99 19.47 -5.73 4.00
C VAL A 99 20.29 -5.05 2.90
N HIS A 100 21.56 -5.42 2.74
CA HIS A 100 22.44 -4.78 1.74
C HIS A 100 22.04 -5.11 0.31
N THR A 101 21.59 -6.34 0.03
CA THR A 101 21.06 -6.71 -1.29
C THR A 101 19.76 -5.99 -1.61
N SER A 102 18.87 -5.79 -0.63
CA SER A 102 17.62 -5.03 -0.81
C SER A 102 17.91 -3.57 -1.22
N LEU A 103 18.87 -2.94 -0.55
CA LEU A 103 19.28 -1.56 -0.87
C LEU A 103 19.98 -1.48 -2.23
N ALA A 104 20.88 -2.42 -2.54
CA ALA A 104 21.51 -2.48 -3.86
C ALA A 104 20.47 -2.61 -4.98
N PHE A 105 19.49 -3.51 -4.77
CA PHE A 105 18.42 -3.72 -5.74
C PHE A 105 17.52 -2.49 -5.89
N SER A 106 17.15 -1.83 -4.79
CA SER A 106 16.31 -0.62 -4.85
C SER A 106 17.00 0.56 -5.55
N LEU A 107 18.33 0.70 -5.42
CA LEU A 107 19.11 1.69 -6.17
C LEU A 107 19.07 1.40 -7.68
N VAL A 108 19.37 0.17 -8.08
CA VAL A 108 19.33 -0.22 -9.50
C VAL A 108 17.93 -0.07 -10.07
N LEU A 109 16.90 -0.57 -9.36
CA LEU A 109 15.51 -0.44 -9.79
C LEU A 109 15.10 1.03 -9.88
N GLY A 110 15.50 1.85 -8.91
CA GLY A 110 15.22 3.28 -8.88
C GLY A 110 15.84 3.99 -10.10
N VAL A 111 17.11 3.74 -10.40
CA VAL A 111 17.76 4.30 -11.58
C VAL A 111 17.08 3.86 -12.88
N VAL A 112 16.81 2.56 -13.01
CA VAL A 112 16.18 2.01 -14.23
C VAL A 112 14.79 2.62 -14.44
N LEU A 113 13.96 2.68 -13.39
CA LEU A 113 12.60 3.25 -13.49
C LEU A 113 12.64 4.77 -13.71
N THR A 114 13.57 5.49 -13.09
CA THR A 114 13.78 6.92 -13.35
C THR A 114 14.09 7.16 -14.82
N VAL A 115 15.07 6.44 -15.39
CA VAL A 115 15.46 6.59 -16.79
C VAL A 115 14.32 6.19 -17.73
N LEU A 116 13.69 5.04 -17.50
CA LEU A 116 12.57 4.57 -18.33
C LEU A 116 11.38 5.54 -18.28
N CYS A 117 11.00 6.01 -17.08
CA CYS A 117 9.89 6.94 -16.91
C CYS A 117 10.21 8.28 -17.59
N ALA A 118 11.41 8.83 -17.40
CA ALA A 118 11.82 10.09 -18.02
C ALA A 118 11.83 10.00 -19.57
N LEU A 119 12.34 8.89 -20.15
CA LEU A 119 12.36 8.69 -21.59
C LEU A 119 10.96 8.42 -22.18
N LEU A 120 10.10 7.74 -21.45
CA LEU A 120 8.78 7.33 -21.92
C LEU A 120 7.65 8.24 -21.43
N THR A 121 7.96 9.35 -20.75
CA THR A 121 6.95 10.26 -20.17
C THR A 121 5.89 10.65 -21.20
N ARG A 122 6.27 11.22 -22.33
CA ARG A 122 5.33 11.67 -23.37
C ARG A 122 4.52 10.51 -23.98
N PRO A 123 5.12 9.40 -24.46
CA PRO A 123 4.36 8.24 -24.90
C PRO A 123 3.39 7.69 -23.85
N MET A 124 3.76 7.67 -22.56
CA MET A 124 2.90 7.18 -21.49
C MET A 124 1.67 8.08 -21.31
N VAL A 125 1.85 9.40 -21.28
CA VAL A 125 0.74 10.35 -21.13
C VAL A 125 -0.15 10.37 -22.38
N GLU A 126 0.40 10.29 -23.59
CA GLU A 126 -0.36 10.21 -24.84
C GLU A 126 -1.16 8.91 -24.93
N SER A 127 -0.63 7.77 -24.47
CA SER A 127 -1.33 6.48 -24.47
C SER A 127 -2.59 6.47 -23.58
N MET A 128 -2.69 7.41 -22.63
CA MET A 128 -3.87 7.59 -21.79
C MET A 128 -4.95 8.45 -22.43
N ASN A 129 -4.78 8.87 -23.70
CA ASN A 129 -5.67 9.80 -24.40
C ASN A 129 -5.88 11.13 -23.64
N THR A 130 -4.80 11.64 -23.02
CA THR A 130 -4.83 12.89 -22.27
C THR A 130 -5.18 14.05 -23.22
N PRO A 131 -6.17 14.92 -22.87
CA PRO A 131 -6.54 16.08 -23.67
C PRO A 131 -5.34 16.98 -23.96
N LYS A 132 -5.31 17.57 -25.17
CA LYS A 132 -4.20 18.42 -25.63
C LYS A 132 -3.96 19.63 -24.71
N ASP A 133 -5.02 20.17 -24.12
CA ASP A 133 -4.98 21.36 -23.28
C ASP A 133 -4.20 21.16 -21.97
N ILE A 134 -4.07 19.89 -21.50
CA ILE A 134 -3.35 19.53 -20.28
C ILE A 134 -2.15 18.61 -20.54
N LEU A 135 -1.89 18.28 -21.81
CA LEU A 135 -0.85 17.30 -22.18
C LEU A 135 0.55 17.76 -21.76
N ASP A 136 0.91 18.99 -22.07
CA ASP A 136 2.26 19.51 -21.80
C ASP A 136 2.52 19.69 -20.30
N ASP A 137 1.51 20.10 -19.53
CA ASP A 137 1.58 20.15 -18.06
C ASP A 137 1.71 18.75 -17.46
N SER A 138 0.95 17.76 -17.97
CA SER A 138 1.05 16.37 -17.56
C SER A 138 2.43 15.78 -17.84
N VAL A 139 2.99 16.06 -19.03
CA VAL A 139 4.34 15.63 -19.41
C VAL A 139 5.37 16.31 -18.50
N THR A 140 5.26 17.61 -18.27
CA THR A 140 6.18 18.36 -17.40
C THR A 140 6.17 17.81 -15.98
N TYR A 141 4.99 17.61 -15.39
CA TYR A 141 4.84 17.06 -14.06
C TYR A 141 5.46 15.66 -13.94
N LEU A 142 5.07 14.72 -14.83
CA LEU A 142 5.55 13.35 -14.78
C LEU A 142 7.06 13.25 -15.07
N PHE A 143 7.59 14.07 -15.98
CA PHE A 143 9.02 14.13 -16.28
C PHE A 143 9.83 14.54 -15.05
N ILE A 144 9.44 15.64 -14.39
CA ILE A 144 10.12 16.12 -13.18
C ILE A 144 9.95 15.10 -12.04
N TYR A 145 8.73 14.57 -11.84
CA TYR A 145 8.45 13.56 -10.83
C TYR A 145 9.31 12.30 -11.00
N SER A 146 9.61 11.91 -12.25
CA SER A 146 10.41 10.71 -12.54
C SER A 146 11.79 10.73 -11.87
N PHE A 147 12.42 11.90 -11.72
CA PHE A 147 13.72 12.02 -11.03
C PHE A 147 13.61 11.75 -9.51
N GLY A 148 12.43 11.87 -8.95
CA GLY A 148 12.15 11.53 -7.53
C GLY A 148 11.88 10.04 -7.28
N LEU A 149 11.62 9.26 -8.34
CA LEU A 149 11.32 7.83 -8.19
C LEU A 149 12.43 7.07 -7.46
N ILE A 150 13.69 7.37 -7.76
CA ILE A 150 14.82 6.72 -7.08
C ILE A 150 14.77 6.93 -5.57
N PHE A 151 14.44 8.14 -5.09
CA PHE A 151 14.36 8.46 -3.66
C PHE A 151 13.16 7.77 -3.02
N THR A 152 12.01 7.79 -3.71
CA THR A 152 10.78 7.13 -3.26
C THR A 152 10.96 5.62 -3.12
N ILE A 153 11.56 4.97 -4.12
CA ILE A 153 11.82 3.52 -4.12
C ILE A 153 12.81 3.15 -3.03
N PHE A 154 13.88 3.92 -2.88
CA PHE A 154 14.90 3.68 -1.87
C PHE A 154 14.36 3.91 -0.45
N TYR A 155 13.57 4.98 -0.23
CA TYR A 155 12.87 5.21 1.03
C TYR A 155 11.91 4.08 1.38
N ASN A 156 11.07 3.63 0.43
CA ASN A 156 10.15 2.51 0.65
C ASN A 156 10.89 1.22 1.04
N MET A 157 12.07 0.98 0.46
CA MET A 157 12.91 -0.16 0.84
C MET A 157 13.43 -0.03 2.27
N ILE A 158 13.90 1.16 2.69
CA ILE A 158 14.34 1.40 4.07
C ILE A 158 13.15 1.25 5.03
N ALA A 159 11.99 1.78 4.69
CA ALA A 159 10.76 1.61 5.48
C ALA A 159 10.41 0.12 5.65
N GLY A 160 10.54 -0.68 4.59
CA GLY A 160 10.39 -2.14 4.64
C GLY A 160 11.39 -2.81 5.61
N ILE A 161 12.66 -2.39 5.62
CA ILE A 161 13.69 -2.87 6.54
C ILE A 161 13.35 -2.48 7.99
N LEU A 162 12.93 -1.24 8.23
CA LEU A 162 12.51 -0.76 9.55
C LEU A 162 11.31 -1.53 10.07
N ASN A 163 10.31 -1.74 9.24
CA ASN A 163 9.11 -2.52 9.57
C ASN A 163 9.48 -3.98 9.87
N ALA A 164 10.35 -4.59 9.07
CA ALA A 164 10.84 -5.96 9.30
C ALA A 164 11.57 -6.12 10.65
N SER A 165 12.24 -5.05 11.12
CA SER A 165 12.90 -5.01 12.43
C SER A 165 11.95 -4.72 13.60
N GLY A 166 10.64 -4.57 13.37
CA GLY A 166 9.65 -4.25 14.39
C GLY A 166 9.57 -2.75 14.73
N ASN A 167 10.19 -1.86 13.94
CA ASN A 167 10.26 -0.42 14.24
C ASN A 167 9.41 0.44 13.28
N SER A 168 8.09 0.18 13.24
CA SER A 168 7.14 0.95 12.43
C SER A 168 7.03 2.42 12.84
N LYS A 169 7.33 2.77 14.10
CA LYS A 169 7.32 4.17 14.58
C LYS A 169 8.32 5.05 13.84
N ARG A 170 9.52 4.53 13.53
CA ARG A 170 10.53 5.29 12.78
C ARG A 170 10.15 5.50 11.32
N SER A 171 9.55 4.49 10.70
CA SER A 171 9.01 4.63 9.35
C SER A 171 7.95 5.73 9.29
N LEU A 172 6.99 5.73 10.23
CA LEU A 172 5.98 6.80 10.37
C LEU A 172 6.63 8.18 10.56
N LEU A 173 7.64 8.30 11.43
CA LEU A 173 8.26 9.59 11.75
C LEU A 173 8.89 10.24 10.51
N TYR A 174 9.62 9.46 9.70
CA TYR A 174 10.26 10.00 8.49
C TYR A 174 9.25 10.35 7.41
N LEU A 175 8.15 9.60 7.30
CA LEU A 175 7.04 9.95 6.43
C LEU A 175 6.36 11.24 6.88
N ALA A 176 6.15 11.42 8.20
CA ALA A 176 5.57 12.65 8.75
C ALA A 176 6.44 13.88 8.45
N TYR A 177 7.75 13.76 8.62
CA TYR A 177 8.67 14.85 8.24
C TYR A 177 8.59 15.17 6.75
N ALA A 178 8.60 14.14 5.89
CA ALA A 178 8.47 14.34 4.45
C ALA A 178 7.15 15.02 4.08
N SER A 179 6.04 14.62 4.71
CA SER A 179 4.71 15.18 4.44
C SER A 179 4.63 16.67 4.83
N VAL A 180 5.17 17.04 6.00
CA VAL A 180 5.20 18.46 6.43
C VAL A 180 6.10 19.29 5.50
N ILE A 181 7.28 18.78 5.16
CA ILE A 181 8.21 19.45 4.25
C ILE A 181 7.59 19.61 2.86
N ASN A 182 6.91 18.58 2.36
CA ASN A 182 6.21 18.65 1.07
C ASN A 182 5.21 19.80 1.03
N VAL A 183 4.29 19.88 2.01
CA VAL A 183 3.29 20.96 2.07
C VAL A 183 3.95 22.34 2.13
N VAL A 184 5.03 22.50 2.91
CA VAL A 184 5.76 23.79 2.99
C VAL A 184 6.40 24.13 1.65
N LEU A 185 7.01 23.16 0.96
CA LEU A 185 7.64 23.35 -0.34
C LEU A 185 6.62 23.59 -1.45
N ASP A 186 5.44 22.94 -1.41
CA ASP A 186 4.36 23.19 -2.34
C ASP A 186 3.92 24.64 -2.25
N LEU A 187 3.66 25.16 -1.04
CA LEU A 187 3.32 26.57 -0.84
C LEU A 187 4.45 27.49 -1.34
N LEU A 188 5.70 27.16 -1.09
CA LEU A 188 6.84 27.98 -1.51
C LEU A 188 6.99 27.98 -3.03
N PHE A 189 6.98 26.82 -3.70
CA PHE A 189 7.25 26.73 -5.15
C PHE A 189 6.02 27.13 -5.98
N ILE A 190 4.82 26.81 -5.52
CA ILE A 190 3.59 27.10 -6.25
C ILE A 190 3.13 28.54 -5.98
N VAL A 191 3.04 28.95 -4.69
CA VAL A 191 2.43 30.25 -4.35
C VAL A 191 3.44 31.38 -4.40
N VAL A 192 4.67 31.18 -3.91
CA VAL A 192 5.69 32.26 -3.86
C VAL A 192 6.49 32.37 -5.14
N PHE A 193 6.91 31.23 -5.73
CA PHE A 193 7.73 31.23 -6.94
C PHE A 193 6.94 31.03 -8.24
N ASP A 194 5.62 30.83 -8.16
CA ASP A 194 4.71 30.67 -9.31
C ASP A 194 5.19 29.61 -10.34
N MET A 195 5.72 28.47 -9.83
CA MET A 195 6.28 27.41 -10.67
C MET A 195 5.22 26.44 -11.22
N GLY A 196 3.94 26.64 -10.95
CA GLY A 196 2.85 25.82 -11.44
C GLY A 196 3.01 24.32 -11.08
N VAL A 197 2.67 23.44 -12.04
CA VAL A 197 2.77 21.98 -11.86
C VAL A 197 4.21 21.48 -11.64
N ALA A 198 5.21 22.19 -12.17
CA ALA A 198 6.60 21.88 -11.96
C ALA A 198 7.00 22.05 -10.49
N GLY A 199 6.45 23.09 -9.82
CA GLY A 199 6.66 23.33 -8.39
C GLY A 199 6.21 22.18 -7.54
N ALA A 200 5.00 21.64 -7.76
CA ALA A 200 4.47 20.46 -7.07
C ALA A 200 5.37 19.21 -7.23
N ALA A 201 5.82 18.94 -8.46
CA ALA A 201 6.70 17.80 -8.72
C ALA A 201 8.06 17.93 -8.02
N ILE A 202 8.66 19.15 -8.04
CA ILE A 202 9.94 19.44 -7.37
C ILE A 202 9.78 19.32 -5.84
N ALA A 203 8.71 19.87 -5.27
CA ALA A 203 8.42 19.78 -3.84
C ALA A 203 8.32 18.31 -3.37
N THR A 204 7.61 17.49 -4.12
CA THR A 204 7.51 16.04 -3.87
C THR A 204 8.88 15.37 -3.94
N ASN A 205 9.69 15.66 -4.96
CA ASN A 205 11.02 15.07 -5.14
C ASN A 205 11.96 15.43 -3.97
N ILE A 206 11.97 16.70 -3.54
CA ILE A 206 12.81 17.16 -2.43
C ILE A 206 12.35 16.53 -1.11
N SER A 207 11.05 16.47 -0.85
CA SER A 207 10.52 15.85 0.36
C SER A 207 10.86 14.35 0.44
N GLN A 208 10.78 13.62 -0.68
CA GLN A 208 11.18 12.21 -0.76
C GLN A 208 12.69 12.01 -0.62
N LEU A 209 13.51 12.91 -1.18
CA LEU A 209 14.96 12.92 -0.97
C LEU A 209 15.30 13.10 0.52
N LEU A 210 14.66 14.03 1.21
CA LEU A 210 14.89 14.26 2.64
C LEU A 210 14.42 13.07 3.49
N ALA A 211 13.27 12.47 3.18
CA ALA A 211 12.83 11.22 3.82
C ALA A 211 13.87 10.09 3.65
N CYS A 212 14.40 9.97 2.44
CA CYS A 212 15.45 9.01 2.11
C CYS A 212 16.72 9.26 2.94
N ILE A 213 17.20 10.51 2.99
CA ILE A 213 18.42 10.89 3.74
C ILE A 213 18.24 10.63 5.24
N PHE A 214 17.12 11.05 5.84
CA PHE A 214 16.87 10.87 7.28
C PHE A 214 16.74 9.40 7.66
N SER A 215 16.02 8.62 6.84
CA SER A 215 15.85 7.20 7.09
C SER A 215 17.15 6.42 6.88
N LEU A 216 17.93 6.75 5.84
CA LEU A 216 19.26 6.16 5.59
C LEU A 216 20.22 6.48 6.73
N HIS A 217 20.30 7.74 7.14
CA HIS A 217 21.13 8.16 8.29
C HIS A 217 20.82 7.33 9.53
N TYR A 218 19.52 7.15 9.84
CA TYR A 218 19.14 6.35 11.00
C TYR A 218 19.60 4.89 10.91
N VAL A 219 19.41 4.21 9.77
CA VAL A 219 19.84 2.80 9.64
C VAL A 219 21.35 2.64 9.59
N MET A 220 22.10 3.70 9.26
CA MET A 220 23.56 3.71 9.33
C MET A 220 24.10 3.84 10.76
N ILE A 221 23.44 4.63 11.62
CA ILE A 221 23.90 4.87 13.00
C ILE A 221 23.31 3.88 14.00
N THR A 222 22.26 3.17 13.63
CA THR A 222 21.60 2.20 14.52
C THR A 222 22.57 1.09 14.93
N LYS A 223 22.47 0.63 16.19
CA LYS A 223 23.32 -0.44 16.73
C LYS A 223 22.62 -1.81 16.70
N ASN A 224 21.74 -2.03 15.74
CA ASN A 224 21.03 -3.29 15.59
C ASN A 224 21.52 -4.12 14.38
N GLU A 225 20.98 -5.32 14.21
CA GLU A 225 21.38 -6.26 13.14
C GLU A 225 21.03 -5.78 11.72
N CYS A 226 20.13 -4.78 11.60
CA CYS A 226 19.77 -4.16 10.32
C CYS A 226 20.64 -2.92 10.00
N ARG A 227 21.75 -2.71 10.72
CA ARG A 227 22.66 -1.60 10.43
C ARG A 227 23.20 -1.67 9.01
N VAL A 228 23.18 -0.54 8.32
CA VAL A 228 23.66 -0.40 6.96
C VAL A 228 25.07 0.15 6.92
N TYR A 229 25.91 -0.46 6.10
CA TYR A 229 27.25 0.01 5.75
C TYR A 229 27.30 0.29 4.25
N LEU A 230 27.50 1.54 3.86
CA LEU A 230 27.45 1.93 2.44
C LEU A 230 28.42 1.12 1.55
N LYS A 231 29.61 0.82 2.05
CA LYS A 231 30.62 0.02 1.35
C LYS A 231 30.23 -1.46 1.16
N ALA A 232 29.22 -1.93 1.90
CA ALA A 232 28.75 -3.31 1.86
C ALA A 232 27.47 -3.47 1.01
N ILE A 233 27.00 -2.41 0.36
CA ILE A 233 25.83 -2.48 -0.53
C ILE A 233 26.22 -3.23 -1.80
N LEU A 234 25.99 -4.54 -1.79
CA LEU A 234 26.34 -5.47 -2.84
C LEU A 234 25.24 -6.50 -3.07
N PHE A 235 25.21 -7.10 -4.24
CA PHE A 235 24.27 -8.17 -4.59
C PHE A 235 24.75 -9.51 -4.06
N HIS A 236 23.92 -10.17 -3.24
CA HIS A 236 24.05 -11.57 -2.89
C HIS A 236 22.99 -12.37 -3.63
N LYS A 237 23.37 -13.11 -4.67
CA LYS A 237 22.47 -13.81 -5.60
C LYS A 237 21.36 -14.60 -4.89
N GLN A 238 21.70 -15.35 -3.84
CA GLN A 238 20.71 -16.15 -3.09
C GLN A 238 19.65 -15.27 -2.39
N MET A 239 20.05 -14.15 -1.81
CA MET A 239 19.14 -13.21 -1.17
C MET A 239 18.31 -12.46 -2.19
N LEU A 240 18.90 -12.02 -3.30
CA LEU A 240 18.18 -11.37 -4.39
C LEU A 240 17.05 -12.27 -4.93
N VAL A 241 17.33 -13.54 -5.22
CA VAL A 241 16.31 -14.47 -5.70
C VAL A 241 15.19 -14.66 -4.67
N ARG A 242 15.51 -14.74 -3.37
CA ARG A 242 14.50 -14.83 -2.31
C ARG A 242 13.63 -13.57 -2.24
N ILE A 243 14.25 -12.39 -2.31
CA ILE A 243 13.56 -11.10 -2.28
C ILE A 243 12.63 -10.97 -3.50
N LEU A 244 13.11 -11.26 -4.70
CA LEU A 244 12.31 -11.20 -5.92
C LEU A 244 11.16 -12.21 -5.93
N ARG A 245 11.41 -13.43 -5.46
CA ARG A 245 10.36 -14.47 -5.32
C ARG A 245 9.24 -14.06 -4.38
N MET A 246 9.52 -13.20 -3.41
CA MET A 246 8.53 -12.66 -2.49
C MET A 246 7.94 -11.36 -3.00
N GLY A 247 8.77 -10.48 -3.54
CA GLY A 247 8.41 -9.12 -3.90
C GLY A 247 7.64 -9.01 -5.21
N ILE A 248 8.05 -9.74 -6.27
CA ILE A 248 7.36 -9.68 -7.56
C ILE A 248 5.88 -10.07 -7.42
N PRO A 249 5.53 -11.22 -6.80
CA PRO A 249 4.13 -11.56 -6.60
C PRO A 249 3.35 -10.52 -5.77
N ALA A 250 4.00 -9.92 -4.76
CA ALA A 250 3.35 -8.90 -3.94
C ALA A 250 3.11 -7.59 -4.73
N GLY A 251 4.03 -7.19 -5.60
CA GLY A 251 3.85 -6.04 -6.50
C GLY A 251 2.77 -6.29 -7.55
N MET A 252 2.79 -7.44 -8.20
CA MET A 252 1.75 -7.84 -9.16
C MET A 252 0.36 -7.87 -8.53
N GLN A 253 0.23 -8.33 -7.28
CA GLN A 253 -1.03 -8.31 -6.54
C GLN A 253 -1.64 -6.90 -6.49
N ASN A 254 -0.84 -5.89 -6.15
CA ASN A 254 -1.32 -4.51 -6.07
C ASN A 254 -1.75 -3.97 -7.44
N THR A 255 -0.95 -4.23 -8.47
CA THR A 255 -1.27 -3.83 -9.86
C THR A 255 -2.57 -4.47 -10.34
N VAL A 256 -2.79 -5.74 -10.05
CA VAL A 256 -4.03 -6.47 -10.41
C VAL A 256 -5.26 -5.86 -9.74
N ILE A 257 -5.15 -5.47 -8.47
CA ILE A 257 -6.25 -4.81 -7.75
C ILE A 257 -6.58 -3.46 -8.41
N CYS A 258 -5.57 -2.64 -8.75
CA CYS A 258 -5.78 -1.38 -9.46
C CYS A 258 -6.50 -1.60 -10.81
N PHE A 259 -6.04 -2.56 -11.61
CA PHE A 259 -6.67 -2.90 -12.89
C PHE A 259 -8.13 -3.36 -12.73
N SER A 260 -8.40 -4.20 -11.74
CA SER A 260 -9.76 -4.65 -11.43
C SER A 260 -10.71 -3.49 -11.09
N ASN A 261 -10.24 -2.51 -10.34
CA ASN A 261 -11.06 -1.34 -9.98
C ASN A 261 -11.40 -0.49 -11.21
N VAL A 262 -10.48 -0.38 -12.19
CA VAL A 262 -10.74 0.31 -13.46
C VAL A 262 -11.83 -0.39 -14.27
N LEU A 263 -11.82 -1.74 -14.33
CA LEU A 263 -12.85 -2.51 -15.01
C LEU A 263 -14.25 -2.27 -14.41
N ILE A 264 -14.34 -2.25 -13.08
CA ILE A 264 -15.62 -1.99 -12.40
C ILE A 264 -16.07 -0.55 -12.63
N GLN A 265 -15.16 0.42 -12.53
CA GLN A 265 -15.48 1.82 -12.81
C GLN A 265 -16.07 2.00 -14.22
N SER A 266 -15.50 1.30 -15.21
CA SER A 266 -16.05 1.29 -16.57
C SER A 266 -17.50 0.76 -16.62
N SER A 267 -17.83 -0.23 -15.80
CA SER A 267 -19.19 -0.76 -15.68
C SER A 267 -20.14 0.20 -14.96
N VAL A 268 -19.66 0.96 -13.98
CA VAL A 268 -20.45 2.00 -13.29
C VAL A 268 -20.80 3.14 -14.24
N ASN A 269 -19.89 3.52 -15.15
CA ASN A 269 -20.06 4.65 -16.06
C ASN A 269 -21.26 4.50 -17.02
N VAL A 270 -21.81 3.31 -17.18
CA VAL A 270 -22.99 3.04 -18.02
C VAL A 270 -24.29 3.53 -17.38
N PHE A 271 -24.33 3.70 -16.04
CA PHE A 271 -25.56 3.97 -15.29
C PHE A 271 -25.88 5.46 -15.07
N GLY A 272 -25.13 6.38 -15.68
CA GLY A 272 -25.42 7.80 -15.65
C GLY A 272 -24.60 8.61 -14.63
N TYR A 273 -24.72 9.92 -14.72
CA TYR A 273 -23.88 10.87 -13.99
C TYR A 273 -24.05 10.78 -12.46
N GLU A 274 -25.29 10.70 -11.98
CA GLU A 274 -25.60 10.65 -10.55
C GLU A 274 -24.99 9.39 -9.88
N THR A 275 -25.04 8.26 -10.58
CA THR A 275 -24.46 6.99 -10.14
C THR A 275 -22.94 7.09 -10.08
N ILE A 276 -22.30 7.69 -11.10
CA ILE A 276 -20.85 7.90 -11.13
C ILE A 276 -20.43 8.80 -9.98
N ALA A 277 -21.17 9.90 -9.75
CA ALA A 277 -20.89 10.84 -8.65
C ALA A 277 -21.04 10.17 -7.28
N GLY A 278 -22.14 9.45 -7.05
CA GLY A 278 -22.39 8.75 -5.79
C GLY A 278 -21.35 7.66 -5.51
N TYR A 279 -21.05 6.84 -6.51
CA TYR A 279 -20.00 5.81 -6.37
C TYR A 279 -18.61 6.41 -6.14
N GLY A 280 -18.28 7.52 -6.81
CA GLY A 280 -17.02 8.24 -6.61
C GLY A 280 -16.87 8.83 -5.20
N ILE A 281 -17.96 9.34 -4.59
CA ILE A 281 -17.98 9.77 -3.20
C ILE A 281 -17.72 8.58 -2.28
N TYR A 282 -18.42 7.46 -2.52
CA TYR A 282 -18.21 6.25 -1.72
C TYR A 282 -16.74 5.78 -1.76
N LEU A 283 -16.09 5.73 -2.92
CA LEU A 283 -14.70 5.28 -3.06
C LEU A 283 -13.70 6.14 -2.25
N LYS A 284 -13.98 7.44 -2.08
CA LYS A 284 -13.15 8.31 -1.22
C LYS A 284 -13.29 7.93 0.25
N ILE A 285 -14.49 7.54 0.67
CA ILE A 285 -14.78 7.13 2.05
C ILE A 285 -14.26 5.72 2.31
N ASP A 286 -14.37 4.82 1.35
CA ASP A 286 -13.90 3.42 1.41
C ASP A 286 -12.38 3.31 1.72
N GLY A 287 -11.60 4.31 1.32
CA GLY A 287 -10.19 4.40 1.68
C GLY A 287 -9.93 4.36 3.20
N PHE A 288 -10.86 4.83 4.02
CA PHE A 288 -10.74 4.77 5.49
C PHE A 288 -10.84 3.34 6.04
N ASP A 289 -11.46 2.41 5.32
CA ASP A 289 -11.45 0.99 5.66
C ASP A 289 -10.26 0.24 5.06
N ILE A 290 -9.97 0.46 3.80
CA ILE A 290 -8.94 -0.30 3.07
C ILE A 290 -7.53 -0.02 3.60
N LEU A 291 -7.15 1.24 3.87
CA LEU A 291 -5.79 1.59 4.28
C LEU A 291 -5.36 0.93 5.59
N PRO A 292 -6.19 0.90 6.66
CA PRO A 292 -5.87 0.16 7.87
C PRO A 292 -5.78 -1.35 7.67
N LEU A 293 -6.62 -1.94 6.80
CA LEU A 293 -6.54 -3.37 6.49
C LEU A 293 -5.22 -3.75 5.81
N LEU A 294 -4.74 -2.94 4.88
CA LEU A 294 -3.41 -3.11 4.27
C LEU A 294 -2.30 -3.03 5.32
N SER A 295 -2.43 -2.13 6.28
CA SER A 295 -1.50 -1.98 7.40
C SER A 295 -1.48 -3.21 8.31
N ILE A 296 -2.65 -3.77 8.62
CA ILE A 296 -2.81 -5.01 9.40
C ILE A 296 -2.19 -6.19 8.62
N SER A 297 -2.41 -6.27 7.31
CA SER A 297 -1.80 -7.28 6.44
C SER A 297 -0.26 -7.24 6.49
N LEU A 298 0.31 -6.03 6.43
CA LEU A 298 1.77 -5.83 6.55
C LEU A 298 2.28 -6.20 7.94
N ALA A 299 1.55 -5.83 9.00
CA ALA A 299 1.88 -6.20 10.38
C ALA A 299 1.87 -7.73 10.55
N MET A 300 0.86 -8.40 9.99
CA MET A 300 0.77 -9.86 9.99
C MET A 300 1.93 -10.51 9.23
N ALA A 301 2.31 -9.97 8.07
CA ALA A 301 3.45 -10.48 7.31
C ALA A 301 4.77 -10.38 8.10
N THR A 302 4.98 -9.28 8.81
CA THR A 302 6.16 -9.09 9.67
C THR A 302 6.13 -10.01 10.90
N PHE A 303 4.99 -10.06 11.60
CA PHE A 303 4.82 -10.91 12.79
C PHE A 303 5.02 -12.38 12.45
N VAL A 304 4.34 -12.86 11.42
CA VAL A 304 4.45 -14.25 10.98
C VAL A 304 5.86 -14.53 10.45
N GLY A 305 6.46 -13.60 9.70
CA GLY A 305 7.83 -13.73 9.20
C GLY A 305 8.85 -13.97 10.33
N GLN A 306 8.80 -13.14 11.37
CA GLN A 306 9.70 -13.31 12.52
C GLN A 306 9.44 -14.60 13.31
N ASN A 307 8.18 -14.93 13.61
CA ASN A 307 7.82 -16.12 14.38
C ASN A 307 8.05 -17.42 13.58
N TYR A 308 7.79 -17.40 12.27
CA TYR A 308 8.11 -18.52 11.37
C TYR A 308 9.63 -18.74 11.28
N GLY A 309 10.40 -17.65 11.12
CA GLY A 309 11.87 -17.74 11.14
C GLY A 309 12.43 -18.27 12.44
N ALA A 310 11.78 -17.97 13.57
CA ALA A 310 12.13 -18.49 14.91
C ALA A 310 11.66 -19.93 15.18
N GLY A 311 10.92 -20.56 14.26
CA GLY A 311 10.34 -21.90 14.48
C GLY A 311 9.13 -21.91 15.44
N CYS A 312 8.60 -20.74 15.84
CA CYS A 312 7.50 -20.60 16.80
C CYS A 312 6.12 -20.77 16.14
N ILE A 313 5.82 -21.94 15.57
CA ILE A 313 4.62 -22.19 14.75
C ILE A 313 3.31 -21.99 15.55
N GLU A 314 3.27 -22.44 16.82
CA GLU A 314 2.09 -22.21 17.68
C GLU A 314 1.82 -20.72 17.91
N ARG A 315 2.88 -19.91 18.00
CA ARG A 315 2.74 -18.46 18.12
C ARG A 315 2.24 -17.82 16.82
N VAL A 316 2.64 -18.34 15.66
CA VAL A 316 2.08 -17.95 14.35
C VAL A 316 0.57 -18.19 14.34
N LYS A 317 0.10 -19.37 14.73
CA LYS A 317 -1.33 -19.71 14.79
C LYS A 317 -2.12 -18.76 15.68
N LYS A 318 -1.66 -18.54 16.93
CA LYS A 318 -2.29 -17.60 17.86
C LYS A 318 -2.26 -16.16 17.33
N GLY A 319 -1.18 -15.75 16.66
CA GLY A 319 -1.05 -14.43 16.06
C GLY A 319 -2.04 -14.18 14.94
N VAL A 320 -2.27 -15.17 14.08
CA VAL A 320 -3.27 -15.05 13.01
C VAL A 320 -4.68 -14.93 13.59
N ILE A 321 -5.02 -15.68 14.63
CA ILE A 321 -6.33 -15.53 15.32
C ILE A 321 -6.46 -14.11 15.90
N CYS A 322 -5.43 -13.60 16.58
CA CYS A 322 -5.45 -12.23 17.09
C CYS A 322 -5.58 -11.20 15.96
N GLY A 323 -4.88 -11.39 14.84
CA GLY A 323 -4.98 -10.54 13.67
C GLY A 323 -6.38 -10.53 13.05
N LEU A 324 -7.04 -11.70 12.98
CA LEU A 324 -8.42 -11.81 12.53
C LEU A 324 -9.39 -11.05 13.46
N ILE A 325 -9.22 -11.21 14.78
CA ILE A 325 -10.04 -10.48 15.76
C ILE A 325 -9.86 -8.96 15.58
N ILE A 326 -8.64 -8.48 15.48
CA ILE A 326 -8.33 -7.05 15.26
C ILE A 326 -8.97 -6.58 13.94
N GLY A 327 -8.77 -7.33 12.85
CA GLY A 327 -9.30 -7.00 11.53
C GLY A 327 -10.83 -6.95 11.50
N VAL A 328 -11.49 -7.96 12.06
CA VAL A 328 -12.96 -8.02 12.09
C VAL A 328 -13.57 -6.95 13.00
N ILE A 329 -13.01 -6.72 14.20
CA ILE A 329 -13.48 -5.64 15.08
C ILE A 329 -13.35 -4.29 14.41
N TYR A 330 -12.21 -4.05 13.74
CA TYR A 330 -11.98 -2.80 13.02
C TYR A 330 -13.00 -2.62 11.88
N THR A 331 -13.12 -3.60 10.99
CA THR A 331 -14.00 -3.51 9.81
C THR A 331 -15.48 -3.45 10.19
N ALA A 332 -15.91 -4.21 11.18
CA ALA A 332 -17.26 -4.13 11.71
C ALA A 332 -17.53 -2.74 12.34
N GLY A 333 -16.58 -2.24 13.14
CA GLY A 333 -16.70 -0.92 13.77
C GLY A 333 -16.83 0.20 12.76
N ILE A 334 -15.93 0.26 11.76
CA ILE A 334 -15.97 1.31 10.73
C ILE A 334 -17.22 1.17 9.85
N GLY A 335 -17.60 -0.06 9.46
CA GLY A 335 -18.80 -0.32 8.69
C GLY A 335 -20.08 0.13 9.42
N ILE A 336 -20.20 -0.12 10.72
CA ILE A 336 -21.31 0.38 11.54
C ILE A 336 -21.30 1.91 11.60
N ILE A 337 -20.14 2.53 11.85
CA ILE A 337 -20.02 4.00 11.88
C ILE A 337 -20.46 4.61 10.55
N MET A 338 -19.99 4.05 9.43
CA MET A 338 -20.34 4.53 8.10
C MET A 338 -21.83 4.40 7.81
N LEU A 339 -22.48 3.30 8.21
CA LEU A 339 -23.91 3.10 8.01
C LEU A 339 -24.78 3.98 8.94
N VAL A 340 -24.42 4.10 10.21
CA VAL A 340 -25.17 4.90 11.19
C VAL A 340 -25.06 6.40 10.89
N PHE A 341 -23.87 6.85 10.51
CA PHE A 341 -23.59 8.26 10.23
C PHE A 341 -23.51 8.57 8.71
N HIS A 342 -24.17 7.76 7.86
CA HIS A 342 -24.10 7.95 6.40
C HIS A 342 -24.52 9.36 5.96
N ASN A 343 -25.63 9.88 6.47
CA ASN A 343 -26.12 11.21 6.09
C ASN A 343 -25.11 12.34 6.37
N PRO A 344 -24.62 12.54 7.62
CA PRO A 344 -23.62 13.59 7.87
C PRO A 344 -22.30 13.34 7.13
N ILE A 345 -21.89 12.09 6.90
CA ILE A 345 -20.66 11.78 6.17
C ILE A 345 -20.81 12.14 4.69
N LEU A 346 -21.90 11.71 4.04
CA LEU A 346 -22.11 11.93 2.61
C LEU A 346 -22.40 13.40 2.29
N SER A 347 -23.13 14.12 3.17
CA SER A 347 -23.43 15.54 2.99
C SER A 347 -22.20 16.46 3.07
N LEU A 348 -21.06 15.97 3.59
CA LEU A 348 -19.78 16.68 3.52
C LEU A 348 -19.23 16.79 2.07
N PHE A 349 -19.63 15.87 1.20
CA PHE A 349 -19.11 15.77 -0.16
C PHE A 349 -20.03 16.42 -1.21
N THR A 350 -21.34 16.36 -1.00
CA THR A 350 -22.33 16.90 -1.94
C THR A 350 -23.66 17.19 -1.26
N SER A 351 -24.42 18.13 -1.87
CA SER A 351 -25.82 18.40 -1.51
C SER A 351 -26.81 17.73 -2.48
N ASP A 352 -26.32 17.04 -3.51
CA ASP A 352 -27.13 16.32 -4.49
C ASP A 352 -27.71 15.05 -3.86
N ARG A 353 -29.04 15.00 -3.78
CA ARG A 353 -29.77 13.89 -3.16
C ARG A 353 -29.61 12.56 -3.90
N GLU A 354 -29.57 12.59 -5.24
CA GLU A 354 -29.40 11.38 -6.04
C GLU A 354 -28.00 10.80 -5.86
N ALA A 355 -26.96 11.62 -5.93
CA ALA A 355 -25.60 11.18 -5.64
C ALA A 355 -25.44 10.64 -4.21
N ILE A 356 -26.08 11.25 -3.20
CA ILE A 356 -26.13 10.71 -1.82
C ILE A 356 -26.83 9.37 -1.79
N HIS A 357 -27.94 9.18 -2.50
CA HIS A 357 -28.67 7.93 -2.58
C HIS A 357 -27.79 6.79 -3.12
N TYR A 358 -27.10 7.01 -4.26
CA TYR A 358 -26.21 5.99 -4.84
C TYR A 358 -24.98 5.70 -3.97
N ALA A 359 -24.42 6.72 -3.30
CA ALA A 359 -23.34 6.52 -2.34
C ALA A 359 -23.79 5.69 -1.13
N TYR A 360 -24.97 5.96 -0.58
CA TYR A 360 -25.57 5.19 0.50
C TYR A 360 -25.88 3.76 0.10
N LEU A 361 -26.40 3.57 -1.13
CA LEU A 361 -26.64 2.24 -1.68
C LEU A 361 -25.34 1.42 -1.73
N ALA A 362 -24.23 2.02 -2.19
CA ALA A 362 -22.93 1.37 -2.15
C ALA A 362 -22.48 1.01 -0.72
N MET A 363 -22.70 1.89 0.27
CA MET A 363 -22.41 1.58 1.67
C MET A 363 -23.23 0.37 2.18
N LEU A 364 -24.50 0.27 1.82
CA LEU A 364 -25.36 -0.87 2.22
C LEU A 364 -24.86 -2.21 1.67
N TYR A 365 -24.30 -2.21 0.46
CA TYR A 365 -23.76 -3.42 -0.17
C TYR A 365 -22.38 -3.80 0.32
N PHE A 366 -21.56 -2.84 0.78
CA PHE A 366 -20.16 -3.11 1.10
C PHE A 366 -19.88 -3.21 2.60
N CYS A 367 -20.39 -2.27 3.40
CA CYS A 367 -20.07 -2.20 4.82
C CYS A 367 -20.36 -3.48 5.61
N PRO A 368 -21.49 -4.21 5.39
CA PRO A 368 -21.76 -5.46 6.11
C PRO A 368 -20.74 -6.56 5.79
N PHE A 369 -20.06 -6.47 4.65
CA PHE A 369 -19.16 -7.51 4.14
C PHE A 369 -17.66 -7.15 4.27
N TYR A 370 -17.30 -6.00 4.82
CA TYR A 370 -15.90 -5.62 5.06
C TYR A 370 -15.13 -6.65 5.89
N GLY A 371 -15.81 -7.38 6.78
CA GLY A 371 -15.21 -8.48 7.50
C GLY A 371 -14.56 -9.53 6.61
N LEU A 372 -15.16 -9.85 5.45
CA LEU A 372 -14.60 -10.79 4.47
C LEU A 372 -13.28 -10.28 3.87
N LEU A 373 -13.20 -8.97 3.63
CA LEU A 373 -11.95 -8.34 3.19
C LEU A 373 -10.89 -8.39 4.30
N GLY A 374 -11.31 -8.19 5.57
CA GLY A 374 -10.46 -8.36 6.74
C GLY A 374 -9.86 -9.76 6.83
N PHE A 375 -10.67 -10.81 6.66
CA PHE A 375 -10.18 -12.20 6.58
C PHE A 375 -9.16 -12.39 5.47
N THR A 376 -9.48 -11.92 4.28
CA THR A 376 -8.60 -12.01 3.09
C THR A 376 -7.24 -11.38 3.37
N GLN A 377 -7.20 -10.16 3.90
CA GLN A 377 -5.96 -9.40 4.11
C GLN A 377 -5.10 -10.00 5.23
N VAL A 378 -5.70 -10.46 6.33
CA VAL A 378 -4.97 -11.10 7.43
C VAL A 378 -4.33 -12.41 6.97
N PHE A 379 -5.08 -13.27 6.28
CA PHE A 379 -4.53 -14.53 5.76
C PHE A 379 -3.49 -14.29 4.65
N ALA A 380 -3.70 -13.31 3.76
CA ALA A 380 -2.71 -12.92 2.76
C ALA A 380 -1.39 -12.48 3.42
N GLY A 381 -1.45 -11.64 4.46
CA GLY A 381 -0.30 -11.25 5.25
C GLY A 381 0.39 -12.45 5.92
N ALA A 382 -0.38 -13.33 6.54
CA ALA A 382 0.16 -14.53 7.21
C ALA A 382 0.85 -15.50 6.24
N ILE A 383 0.21 -15.82 5.12
CA ILE A 383 0.76 -16.70 4.08
C ILE A 383 2.03 -16.10 3.48
N ARG A 384 2.02 -14.78 3.23
CA ARG A 384 3.20 -14.03 2.76
C ARG A 384 4.33 -14.09 3.79
N GLY A 385 4.03 -13.84 5.07
CA GLY A 385 5.00 -13.93 6.18
C GLY A 385 5.65 -15.32 6.29
N ALA A 386 4.91 -16.39 6.02
CA ALA A 386 5.43 -17.76 5.95
C ALA A 386 6.25 -18.07 4.67
N GLY A 387 6.50 -17.08 3.82
CA GLY A 387 7.35 -17.25 2.63
C GLY A 387 6.63 -17.76 1.37
N LYS A 388 5.30 -17.64 1.28
CA LYS A 388 4.48 -18.13 0.16
C LYS A 388 3.73 -17.00 -0.55
N SER A 389 4.43 -15.94 -0.96
CA SER A 389 3.84 -14.75 -1.55
C SER A 389 3.06 -14.98 -2.86
N LEU A 390 3.40 -16.04 -3.60
CA LEU A 390 2.69 -16.41 -4.83
C LEU A 390 1.23 -16.82 -4.56
N VAL A 391 0.95 -17.44 -3.42
CA VAL A 391 -0.40 -17.93 -3.09
C VAL A 391 -1.42 -16.79 -2.97
N PRO A 392 -1.18 -15.75 -2.14
CA PRO A 392 -2.08 -14.59 -2.10
C PRO A 392 -2.24 -13.91 -3.45
N MET A 393 -1.16 -13.78 -4.24
CA MET A 393 -1.24 -13.19 -5.57
C MET A 393 -2.21 -13.96 -6.48
N VAL A 394 -2.06 -15.29 -6.57
CA VAL A 394 -2.92 -16.14 -7.42
C VAL A 394 -4.38 -16.09 -6.95
N VAL A 395 -4.64 -16.19 -5.65
CA VAL A 395 -6.00 -16.13 -5.12
C VAL A 395 -6.66 -14.78 -5.40
N LEU A 396 -5.93 -13.67 -5.21
CA LEU A 396 -6.48 -12.34 -5.47
C LEU A 396 -6.63 -12.04 -6.98
N LEU A 397 -5.70 -12.51 -7.81
CA LEU A 397 -5.85 -12.45 -9.27
C LEU A 397 -7.12 -13.17 -9.72
N PHE A 398 -7.35 -14.37 -9.20
CA PHE A 398 -8.55 -15.14 -9.51
C PHE A 398 -9.81 -14.42 -9.01
N SER A 399 -9.86 -14.03 -7.73
CA SER A 399 -11.07 -13.49 -7.09
C SER A 399 -11.37 -12.05 -7.52
N PHE A 400 -10.35 -11.19 -7.67
CA PHE A 400 -10.54 -9.75 -7.91
C PHE A 400 -10.34 -9.36 -9.38
N CYS A 401 -9.85 -10.24 -10.25
CA CYS A 401 -9.74 -9.94 -11.66
C CYS A 401 -10.57 -10.94 -12.47
N ILE A 402 -10.17 -12.21 -12.51
CA ILE A 402 -10.82 -13.22 -13.36
C ILE A 402 -12.32 -13.35 -13.00
N PHE A 403 -12.65 -13.56 -11.73
CA PHE A 403 -14.04 -13.70 -11.27
C PHE A 403 -14.87 -12.45 -11.57
N ARG A 404 -14.32 -11.24 -11.35
CA ARG A 404 -15.03 -9.98 -11.64
C ARG A 404 -15.26 -9.78 -13.13
N ILE A 405 -14.33 -10.17 -14.00
CA ILE A 405 -14.53 -10.16 -15.45
C ILE A 405 -15.68 -11.11 -15.82
N PHE A 406 -15.69 -12.33 -15.30
CA PHE A 406 -16.82 -13.24 -15.53
C PHE A 406 -18.14 -12.69 -15.03
N TRP A 407 -18.16 -12.05 -13.87
CA TRP A 407 -19.37 -11.40 -13.35
C TRP A 407 -19.88 -10.30 -14.28
N ILE A 408 -19.00 -9.42 -14.73
CA ILE A 408 -19.35 -8.32 -15.65
C ILE A 408 -19.88 -8.87 -16.98
N LEU A 409 -19.30 -9.95 -17.51
CA LEU A 409 -19.70 -10.49 -18.81
C LEU A 409 -20.98 -11.34 -18.76
N PHE A 410 -21.25 -12.04 -17.67
CA PHE A 410 -22.34 -13.02 -17.61
C PHE A 410 -23.45 -12.67 -16.61
N ALA A 411 -23.10 -12.17 -15.42
CA ALA A 411 -24.08 -11.87 -14.38
C ALA A 411 -24.68 -10.46 -14.54
N LEU A 412 -23.84 -9.46 -14.82
CA LEU A 412 -24.28 -8.08 -14.94
C LEU A 412 -25.29 -7.86 -16.06
N PRO A 413 -25.19 -8.45 -17.28
CA PRO A 413 -26.22 -8.31 -18.33
C PRO A 413 -27.59 -8.88 -17.93
N VAL A 414 -27.61 -9.88 -17.05
CA VAL A 414 -28.85 -10.49 -16.51
C VAL A 414 -29.51 -9.60 -15.48
N LEU A 415 -28.69 -9.07 -14.53
CA LEU A 415 -29.15 -8.19 -13.47
C LEU A 415 -29.54 -6.80 -13.98
N ASN A 416 -28.79 -6.28 -14.93
CA ASN A 416 -28.97 -5.02 -15.65
C ASN A 416 -29.33 -3.81 -14.77
N ASN A 417 -28.72 -3.72 -13.58
CA ASN A 417 -28.91 -2.63 -12.63
C ASN A 417 -27.60 -2.30 -11.90
N PHE A 418 -27.55 -1.15 -11.24
CA PHE A 418 -26.38 -0.71 -10.49
C PHE A 418 -26.06 -1.61 -9.29
N GLU A 419 -27.07 -2.14 -8.63
CA GLU A 419 -26.91 -3.12 -7.53
C GLU A 419 -26.15 -4.37 -8.00
N GLY A 420 -26.36 -4.80 -9.24
CA GLY A 420 -25.60 -5.89 -9.86
C GLY A 420 -24.10 -5.61 -9.97
N VAL A 421 -23.73 -4.34 -10.19
CA VAL A 421 -22.31 -3.92 -10.13
C VAL A 421 -21.80 -3.93 -8.69
N LEU A 422 -22.59 -3.45 -7.73
CA LEU A 422 -22.19 -3.42 -6.32
C LEU A 422 -22.00 -4.84 -5.76
N LEU A 423 -22.88 -5.78 -6.11
CA LEU A 423 -22.82 -7.17 -5.63
C LEU A 423 -21.51 -7.90 -5.99
N VAL A 424 -20.82 -7.50 -7.05
CA VAL A 424 -19.54 -8.12 -7.43
C VAL A 424 -18.49 -8.04 -6.31
N TYR A 425 -18.53 -6.96 -5.52
CA TYR A 425 -17.56 -6.76 -4.43
C TYR A 425 -17.72 -7.77 -3.30
N PRO A 426 -18.87 -7.84 -2.59
CA PRO A 426 -19.05 -8.80 -1.51
C PRO A 426 -18.91 -10.25 -1.96
N VAL A 427 -19.37 -10.60 -3.16
CA VAL A 427 -19.21 -11.96 -3.70
C VAL A 427 -17.73 -12.27 -3.97
N SER A 428 -16.99 -11.36 -4.61
CA SER A 428 -15.54 -11.55 -4.85
C SER A 428 -14.74 -11.60 -3.54
N TRP A 429 -15.14 -10.84 -2.51
CA TRP A 429 -14.55 -10.90 -1.17
C TRP A 429 -14.84 -12.23 -0.48
N ALA A 430 -16.06 -12.76 -0.61
CA ALA A 430 -16.41 -14.07 -0.06
C ALA A 430 -15.59 -15.19 -0.72
N VAL A 431 -15.48 -15.18 -2.05
CA VAL A 431 -14.64 -16.14 -2.80
C VAL A 431 -13.20 -16.05 -2.33
N SER A 432 -12.66 -14.84 -2.24
CA SER A 432 -11.30 -14.60 -1.77
C SER A 432 -11.08 -15.07 -0.33
N ALA A 433 -11.98 -14.75 0.60
CA ALA A 433 -11.90 -15.15 2.00
C ALA A 433 -11.91 -16.67 2.17
N VAL A 434 -12.79 -17.37 1.44
CA VAL A 434 -12.85 -18.84 1.45
C VAL A 434 -11.54 -19.45 0.92
N LEU A 435 -11.08 -19.02 -0.25
CA LEU A 435 -9.86 -19.55 -0.87
C LEU A 435 -8.63 -19.27 0.00
N MET A 436 -8.50 -18.06 0.55
CA MET A 436 -7.39 -17.72 1.46
C MET A 436 -7.42 -18.55 2.73
N THR A 437 -8.60 -18.78 3.32
CA THR A 437 -8.77 -19.62 4.50
C THR A 437 -8.32 -21.06 4.21
N LEU A 438 -8.76 -21.64 3.10
CA LEU A 438 -8.36 -22.99 2.69
C LEU A 438 -6.85 -23.09 2.47
N CYS A 439 -6.26 -22.10 1.78
CA CYS A 439 -4.81 -22.04 1.57
C CYS A 439 -4.04 -21.94 2.90
N TYR A 440 -4.51 -21.12 3.85
CA TYR A 440 -3.90 -20.97 5.16
C TYR A 440 -3.99 -22.27 5.98
N ILE A 441 -5.16 -22.92 6.03
CA ILE A 441 -5.34 -24.21 6.73
C ILE A 441 -4.39 -25.25 6.16
N ASN A 442 -4.28 -25.33 4.84
CA ASN A 442 -3.38 -26.29 4.18
C ASN A 442 -1.90 -26.00 4.48
N LEU A 443 -1.54 -24.71 4.51
CA LEU A 443 -0.19 -24.28 4.91
C LEU A 443 0.10 -24.69 6.36
N MET A 444 -0.81 -24.42 7.30
CA MET A 444 -0.64 -24.77 8.71
C MET A 444 -0.54 -26.27 8.95
N LYS A 445 -1.36 -27.07 8.26
CA LYS A 445 -1.25 -28.56 8.32
C LYS A 445 0.14 -29.04 7.88
N LYS A 446 0.72 -28.44 6.83
CA LYS A 446 2.08 -28.79 6.38
C LYS A 446 3.15 -28.39 7.40
N LEU A 447 3.04 -27.19 7.97
CA LEU A 447 4.00 -26.68 8.95
C LEU A 447 4.01 -27.49 10.25
N LEU A 448 2.83 -27.91 10.73
CA LEU A 448 2.71 -28.73 11.94
C LEU A 448 3.19 -30.18 11.75
N ARG A 449 3.26 -30.67 10.50
CA ARG A 449 3.84 -32.00 10.20
C ARG A 449 5.36 -31.99 10.12
N THR A 450 5.96 -30.82 9.90
CA THR A 450 7.40 -30.64 9.74
C THR A 450 8.08 -30.07 10.99
N ALA A 451 7.32 -29.60 11.96
CA ALA A 451 7.76 -29.14 13.29
C ALA A 451 7.71 -30.28 14.30
#